data_aa0558ed8d969004e07a6f10a8b3bb55
#
_entry.id   aa0558ed8d969004e07a6f10a8b3bb55
#
_cell.length_a   1.000
_cell.length_b   1.000
_cell.length_c   1.000
_cell.angle_alpha   90.00
_cell.angle_beta   90.00
_cell.angle_gamma   90.00
#
_symmetry.space_group_name_H-M   'P 1'
#
loop_
_entity.id
_entity.type
_entity.pdbx_description
1 polymer ?
#
loop_
_entity_poly.entity_id
_entity_poly.type
_entity_poly.pdbx_seq_one_letter_code
_entity_poly.pdbx_strand_id
1 'polypeptide(L)'
;MNIFKKLCLLVLVSAASVTAVKAQDVAIKTNLLYDATATVNAGLEFGLAPRWTLDLSGNYNGWTINNHKWKHWLAQPEFRYWFCDRFARHFLGFHALGGEYNVGLIKNNIKFLGNDFSPLTDHRYQGWAVGAGVAYGYAFILGQHWNLELEVGVGYVYLDYEKFECAECGRKVGENNRHYVGPTKAAINLVYVF
;
A
#
# COMPACT_ATOMS: atom_id res chain seq x y z
N MET A 1 -4.24 4.02 -37.47
CA MET A 1 -3.86 4.60 -36.17
C MET A 1 -3.74 3.45 -35.19
N ASN A 2 -2.52 3.18 -34.69
CA ASN A 2 -2.19 2.00 -33.88
C ASN A 2 -2.96 2.03 -32.55
N ILE A 3 -3.37 0.84 -32.05
CA ILE A 3 -4.12 0.65 -30.80
C ILE A 3 -3.44 1.40 -29.64
N PHE A 4 -2.10 1.42 -29.61
CA PHE A 4 -1.31 2.16 -28.64
C PHE A 4 -1.57 3.69 -28.66
N LYS A 5 -1.67 4.29 -29.86
CA LYS A 5 -2.00 5.72 -30.01
C LYS A 5 -3.44 6.03 -29.58
N LYS A 6 -4.38 5.10 -29.80
CA LYS A 6 -5.77 5.24 -29.32
C LYS A 6 -5.83 5.15 -27.79
N LEU A 7 -5.06 4.25 -27.19
CA LEU A 7 -4.98 4.09 -25.72
C LEU A 7 -4.35 5.33 -25.08
N CYS A 8 -3.25 5.85 -25.62
CA CYS A 8 -2.62 7.08 -25.16
C CYS A 8 -3.54 8.30 -25.32
N LEU A 9 -4.31 8.37 -26.41
CA LEU A 9 -5.28 9.45 -26.63
C LEU A 9 -6.45 9.37 -25.63
N LEU A 10 -6.92 8.15 -25.33
CA LEU A 10 -7.98 7.93 -24.32
C LEU A 10 -7.51 8.32 -22.91
N VAL A 11 -6.28 7.99 -22.56
CA VAL A 11 -5.66 8.39 -21.28
C VAL A 11 -5.45 9.90 -21.22
N LEU A 12 -5.03 10.54 -22.30
CA LEU A 12 -4.89 11.99 -22.38
C LEU A 12 -6.23 12.72 -22.32
N VAL A 13 -7.27 12.20 -22.97
CA VAL A 13 -8.62 12.77 -22.94
C VAL A 13 -9.28 12.58 -21.56
N SER A 14 -9.06 11.45 -20.90
CA SER A 14 -9.52 11.25 -19.52
C SER A 14 -8.77 12.14 -18.52
N ALA A 15 -7.49 12.42 -18.74
CA ALA A 15 -6.72 13.38 -17.94
C ALA A 15 -7.16 14.84 -18.17
N ALA A 16 -7.62 15.20 -19.36
CA ALA A 16 -8.10 16.55 -19.69
C ALA A 16 -9.50 16.86 -19.11
N SER A 17 -10.30 15.85 -18.79
CA SER A 17 -11.63 16.04 -18.17
C SER A 17 -11.58 16.32 -16.66
N VAL A 18 -10.39 16.32 -16.04
CA VAL A 18 -10.19 16.62 -14.61
C VAL A 18 -10.11 18.15 -14.32
N THR A 19 -10.39 19.01 -15.28
CA THR A 19 -10.23 20.48 -15.16
C THR A 19 -11.26 21.22 -14.30
N ALA A 20 -12.10 20.50 -13.52
CA ALA A 20 -13.03 21.13 -12.58
C ALA A 20 -12.79 20.70 -11.11
N VAL A 21 -11.62 20.10 -10.80
CA VAL A 21 -11.24 19.80 -9.42
C VAL A 21 -10.87 21.12 -8.77
N LYS A 22 -11.68 21.57 -7.80
CA LYS A 22 -11.28 22.67 -6.91
C LYS A 22 -10.00 22.25 -6.19
N ALA A 23 -9.08 23.18 -5.93
CA ALA A 23 -7.79 22.88 -5.29
C ALA A 23 -7.95 22.08 -3.98
N GLN A 24 -9.03 22.25 -3.25
CA GLN A 24 -9.38 21.53 -2.02
C GLN A 24 -9.85 20.07 -2.23
N ASP A 25 -9.75 19.54 -3.43
CA ASP A 25 -10.21 18.18 -3.79
C ASP A 25 -9.06 17.19 -3.96
N VAL A 26 -7.82 17.61 -3.73
CA VAL A 26 -6.61 16.77 -3.91
C VAL A 26 -5.75 16.85 -2.67
N ALA A 27 -5.21 15.72 -2.26
CA ALA A 27 -4.19 15.65 -1.22
C ALA A 27 -3.03 14.74 -1.66
N ILE A 28 -1.83 15.07 -1.20
CA ILE A 28 -0.63 14.24 -1.30
C ILE A 28 -0.26 13.75 0.09
N LYS A 29 0.23 12.52 0.20
CA LYS A 29 0.57 11.93 1.49
C LYS A 29 1.82 11.06 1.45
N THR A 30 2.46 10.92 2.60
CA THR A 30 3.50 9.92 2.87
C THR A 30 3.15 9.16 4.14
N ASN A 31 3.47 7.88 4.17
CA ASN A 31 3.29 7.03 5.34
C ASN A 31 4.59 6.95 6.14
N LEU A 32 4.61 7.57 7.31
CA LEU A 32 5.78 7.66 8.20
C LEU A 32 6.28 6.28 8.67
N LEU A 33 5.43 5.25 8.71
CA LEU A 33 5.87 3.88 9.05
C LEU A 33 6.75 3.29 7.94
N TYR A 34 6.44 3.57 6.67
CA TYR A 34 7.29 3.19 5.55
C TYR A 34 8.59 4.01 5.53
N ASP A 35 8.51 5.30 5.80
CA ASP A 35 9.68 6.18 5.88
C ASP A 35 10.65 5.70 6.97
N ALA A 36 10.14 5.27 8.13
CA ALA A 36 10.94 4.71 9.24
C ALA A 36 11.66 3.41 8.86
N THR A 37 11.15 2.66 7.87
CA THR A 37 11.80 1.46 7.32
C THR A 37 12.58 1.73 6.04
N ALA A 38 12.88 3.00 5.75
CA ALA A 38 13.54 3.45 4.52
C ALA A 38 12.84 2.95 3.25
N THR A 39 11.53 2.81 3.26
CA THR A 39 10.70 2.42 2.11
C THR A 39 10.12 3.68 1.48
N VAL A 40 10.52 3.98 0.25
CA VAL A 40 9.95 5.12 -0.49
C VAL A 40 8.47 4.87 -0.71
N ASN A 41 7.66 5.87 -0.38
CA ASN A 41 6.20 5.76 -0.54
C ASN A 41 5.59 7.12 -0.90
N ALA A 42 4.47 7.08 -1.57
CA ALA A 42 3.66 8.25 -1.87
C ALA A 42 2.21 7.84 -2.07
N GLY A 43 1.29 8.73 -1.71
CA GLY A 43 -0.13 8.60 -1.97
C GLY A 43 -0.70 9.89 -2.54
N LEU A 44 -1.68 9.73 -3.45
CA LEU A 44 -2.49 10.81 -4.00
C LEU A 44 -3.94 10.49 -3.70
N GLU A 45 -4.63 11.43 -3.08
CA GLU A 45 -6.05 11.26 -2.75
C GLU A 45 -6.88 12.33 -3.46
N PHE A 46 -7.94 11.88 -4.11
CA PHE A 46 -8.84 12.71 -4.92
C PHE A 46 -10.23 12.73 -4.31
N GLY A 47 -10.79 13.92 -4.09
CA GLY A 47 -12.17 14.10 -3.71
C GLY A 47 -13.10 13.81 -4.89
N LEU A 48 -13.95 12.80 -4.74
CA LEU A 48 -14.93 12.42 -5.76
C LEU A 48 -16.32 13.02 -5.49
N ALA A 49 -16.64 13.17 -4.22
CA ALA A 49 -17.91 13.73 -3.73
C ALA A 49 -17.70 14.33 -2.32
N PRO A 50 -18.67 15.03 -1.74
CA PRO A 50 -18.50 15.69 -0.44
C PRO A 50 -18.01 14.79 0.69
N ARG A 51 -18.27 13.49 0.62
CA ARG A 51 -17.87 12.50 1.62
C ARG A 51 -17.12 11.30 1.04
N TRP A 52 -16.74 11.35 -0.24
CA TRP A 52 -16.07 10.24 -0.90
C TRP A 52 -14.76 10.70 -1.50
N THR A 53 -13.71 9.92 -1.24
CA THR A 53 -12.39 10.12 -1.85
C THR A 53 -11.86 8.80 -2.40
N LEU A 54 -10.95 8.90 -3.34
CA LEU A 54 -10.15 7.81 -3.87
C LEU A 54 -8.68 8.08 -3.54
N ASP A 55 -8.09 7.24 -2.71
CA ASP A 55 -6.66 7.23 -2.41
C ASP A 55 -5.95 6.22 -3.32
N LEU A 56 -4.87 6.66 -3.94
CA LEU A 56 -3.96 5.84 -4.75
C LEU A 56 -2.58 5.91 -4.10
N SER A 57 -2.24 4.91 -3.32
CA SER A 57 -0.97 4.84 -2.62
C SER A 57 -0.09 3.71 -3.14
N GLY A 58 1.22 3.97 -3.14
CA GLY A 58 2.22 3.00 -3.54
C GLY A 58 3.49 3.13 -2.73
N ASN A 59 4.21 2.02 -2.61
CA ASN A 59 5.51 2.00 -1.95
C ASN A 59 6.49 1.10 -2.70
N TYR A 60 7.77 1.41 -2.51
CA TYR A 60 8.87 0.68 -3.12
C TYR A 60 10.07 0.61 -2.19
N ASN A 61 10.59 -0.60 -2.01
CA ASN A 61 11.84 -0.85 -1.32
C ASN A 61 12.69 -1.78 -2.19
N GLY A 62 13.78 -1.27 -2.75
CA GLY A 62 14.66 -1.99 -3.67
C GLY A 62 16.01 -2.39 -3.07
N TRP A 63 16.29 -2.07 -1.81
CA TRP A 63 17.60 -2.24 -1.19
C TRP A 63 17.66 -3.40 -0.19
N THR A 64 18.90 -3.75 0.15
CA THR A 64 19.23 -4.72 1.18
C THR A 64 19.95 -3.97 2.30
N ILE A 65 19.45 -4.03 3.52
CA ILE A 65 20.05 -3.37 4.69
C ILE A 65 20.56 -4.45 5.64
N ASN A 66 21.85 -4.40 6.01
CA ASN A 66 22.48 -5.32 6.97
C ASN A 66 22.23 -6.81 6.66
N ASN A 67 22.39 -7.24 5.42
CA ASN A 67 22.07 -8.58 4.93
C ASN A 67 20.61 -9.01 5.02
N HIS A 68 19.71 -8.15 5.46
CA HIS A 68 18.27 -8.39 5.42
C HIS A 68 17.71 -7.99 4.06
N LYS A 69 17.18 -8.94 3.30
CA LYS A 69 16.54 -8.70 2.02
C LYS A 69 15.08 -8.37 2.27
N TRP A 70 14.71 -7.10 2.01
CA TRP A 70 13.36 -6.58 2.22
C TRP A 70 12.90 -5.83 0.98
N LYS A 71 12.96 -6.53 -0.17
CA LYS A 71 12.59 -5.91 -1.44
C LYS A 71 11.12 -6.13 -1.72
N HIS A 72 10.40 -5.07 -1.96
CA HIS A 72 8.99 -5.15 -2.35
C HIS A 72 8.54 -3.88 -3.08
N TRP A 73 7.48 -4.02 -3.83
CA TRP A 73 6.63 -2.92 -4.22
C TRP A 73 5.18 -3.29 -3.94
N LEU A 74 4.37 -2.31 -3.58
CA LEU A 74 2.97 -2.51 -3.28
C LEU A 74 2.18 -1.30 -3.77
N ALA A 75 1.07 -1.55 -4.46
CA ALA A 75 0.08 -0.56 -4.81
C ALA A 75 -1.21 -0.85 -4.02
N GLN A 76 -1.78 0.20 -3.44
CA GLN A 76 -2.99 0.10 -2.60
C GLN A 76 -3.99 1.20 -2.97
N PRO A 77 -4.84 0.99 -3.98
CA PRO A 77 -6.00 1.83 -4.20
C PRO A 77 -7.02 1.63 -3.07
N GLU A 78 -7.61 2.73 -2.60
CA GLU A 78 -8.60 2.71 -1.54
C GLU A 78 -9.72 3.71 -1.79
N PHE A 79 -10.95 3.24 -1.68
CA PHE A 79 -12.17 4.04 -1.67
C PHE A 79 -12.52 4.39 -0.22
N ARG A 80 -12.63 5.69 0.10
CA ARG A 80 -12.87 6.20 1.46
C ARG A 80 -14.22 6.90 1.57
N TYR A 81 -14.94 6.57 2.62
CA TYR A 81 -16.14 7.26 3.03
C TYR A 81 -15.88 8.03 4.33
N TRP A 82 -16.05 9.34 4.29
CA TRP A 82 -15.88 10.26 5.42
C TRP A 82 -17.19 10.48 6.14
N PHE A 83 -17.20 10.33 7.46
CA PHE A 83 -18.42 10.53 8.26
C PHE A 83 -18.81 12.01 8.38
N CYS A 84 -17.82 12.90 8.27
CA CYS A 84 -17.98 14.35 8.21
C CYS A 84 -17.62 14.86 6.82
N ASP A 85 -16.84 15.91 6.76
CA ASP A 85 -16.28 16.40 5.52
C ASP A 85 -15.05 15.56 5.10
N ARG A 86 -14.76 15.50 3.81
CA ARG A 86 -13.57 14.83 3.30
C ARG A 86 -12.29 15.40 3.91
N PHE A 87 -11.28 14.57 4.06
CA PHE A 87 -10.00 14.87 4.71
C PHE A 87 -10.09 15.27 6.18
N ALA A 88 -11.23 15.04 6.83
CA ALA A 88 -11.46 15.45 8.22
C ALA A 88 -12.08 14.35 9.08
N ARG A 89 -11.45 14.08 10.23
CA ARG A 89 -11.95 13.16 11.25
C ARG A 89 -12.04 11.71 10.79
N HIS A 90 -13.16 11.03 11.06
CA HIS A 90 -13.34 9.59 10.87
C HIS A 90 -13.64 9.23 9.42
N PHE A 91 -13.03 8.14 8.94
CA PHE A 91 -13.38 7.54 7.65
C PHE A 91 -13.34 6.01 7.70
N LEU A 92 -14.08 5.40 6.80
CA LEU A 92 -14.01 3.99 6.45
C LEU A 92 -13.41 3.87 5.05
N GLY A 93 -12.45 2.95 4.90
CA GLY A 93 -11.79 2.65 3.63
C GLY A 93 -12.11 1.23 3.14
N PHE A 94 -12.27 1.09 1.83
CA PHE A 94 -12.30 -0.19 1.13
C PHE A 94 -11.09 -0.23 0.23
N HIS A 95 -10.08 -1.02 0.59
CA HIS A 95 -8.84 -1.08 -0.16
C HIS A 95 -8.67 -2.40 -0.88
N ALA A 96 -8.04 -2.33 -2.04
CA ALA A 96 -7.38 -3.43 -2.69
C ALA A 96 -5.87 -3.28 -2.50
N LEU A 97 -5.13 -4.35 -2.64
CA LEU A 97 -3.67 -4.33 -2.64
C LEU A 97 -3.12 -5.30 -3.68
N GLY A 98 -2.01 -4.94 -4.26
CA GLY A 98 -1.30 -5.79 -5.19
C GLY A 98 0.17 -5.41 -5.26
N GLY A 99 1.05 -6.41 -5.30
CA GLY A 99 2.47 -6.16 -5.34
C GLY A 99 3.31 -7.44 -5.38
N GLU A 100 4.61 -7.23 -5.46
CA GLU A 100 5.61 -8.30 -5.42
C GLU A 100 6.54 -8.10 -4.23
N TYR A 101 7.01 -9.21 -3.70
CA TYR A 101 7.93 -9.22 -2.58
C TYR A 101 9.06 -10.22 -2.78
N ASN A 102 10.22 -9.89 -2.23
CA ASN A 102 11.39 -10.76 -2.16
C ASN A 102 12.03 -10.55 -0.79
N VAL A 103 11.65 -11.40 0.15
CA VAL A 103 11.94 -11.23 1.57
C VAL A 103 12.69 -12.45 2.10
N GLY A 104 13.76 -12.21 2.85
CA GLY A 104 14.53 -13.30 3.44
C GLY A 104 15.54 -12.82 4.49
N LEU A 105 16.05 -13.74 5.30
CA LEU A 105 17.02 -13.52 6.37
C LEU A 105 16.56 -12.51 7.45
N ILE A 106 15.28 -12.48 7.74
CA ILE A 106 14.77 -11.67 8.83
C ILE A 106 14.91 -12.48 10.11
N LYS A 107 15.91 -12.17 10.92
CA LYS A 107 16.11 -12.78 12.25
C LYS A 107 15.04 -12.30 13.25
N ASN A 108 13.83 -12.80 13.11
CA ASN A 108 12.75 -12.48 14.04
C ASN A 108 11.85 -13.71 14.24
N ASN A 109 11.73 -14.18 15.49
CA ASN A 109 10.75 -15.17 15.90
C ASN A 109 9.39 -14.50 16.20
N ILE A 110 8.86 -13.77 15.23
CA ILE A 110 7.59 -13.07 15.41
C ILE A 110 6.45 -14.04 15.08
N LYS A 111 5.63 -14.33 16.08
CA LYS A 111 4.31 -14.96 15.91
C LYS A 111 3.26 -13.88 16.12
N PHE A 112 2.50 -13.56 15.08
CA PHE A 112 1.49 -12.52 15.14
C PHE A 112 0.16 -13.02 14.59
N LEU A 113 -0.90 -12.90 15.38
CA LEU A 113 -2.27 -13.33 15.03
C LEU A 113 -2.35 -14.76 14.47
N GLY A 114 -1.67 -15.71 15.10
CA GLY A 114 -1.69 -17.12 14.67
C GLY A 114 -0.80 -17.43 13.43
N ASN A 115 -0.14 -16.44 12.87
CA ASN A 115 0.82 -16.61 11.78
C ASN A 115 2.24 -16.72 12.33
N ASP A 116 2.97 -17.76 11.94
CA ASP A 116 4.37 -17.96 12.26
C ASP A 116 5.24 -17.43 11.12
N PHE A 117 6.07 -16.42 11.43
CA PHE A 117 7.02 -15.80 10.51
C PHE A 117 8.46 -16.29 10.72
N SER A 118 8.67 -17.26 11.64
CA SER A 118 10.00 -17.86 11.91
C SER A 118 10.67 -18.45 10.66
N PRO A 119 9.97 -19.02 9.66
CA PRO A 119 10.60 -19.56 8.46
C PRO A 119 11.31 -18.51 7.58
N LEU A 120 11.05 -17.22 7.79
CA LEU A 120 11.76 -16.12 7.10
C LEU A 120 13.20 -15.94 7.56
N THR A 121 13.59 -16.60 8.67
CA THR A 121 14.96 -16.56 9.20
C THR A 121 15.94 -17.33 8.31
N ASP A 122 15.53 -18.49 7.81
CA ASP A 122 16.42 -19.45 7.14
C ASP A 122 16.21 -19.52 5.62
N HIS A 123 15.10 -19.00 5.13
CA HIS A 123 14.69 -19.13 3.73
C HIS A 123 14.33 -17.78 3.13
N ARG A 124 14.52 -17.68 1.80
CA ARG A 124 14.03 -16.55 1.01
C ARG A 124 12.70 -16.92 0.36
N TYR A 125 11.77 -16.00 0.46
CA TYR A 125 10.46 -16.08 -0.18
C TYR A 125 10.35 -14.96 -1.21
N GLN A 126 10.02 -15.33 -2.43
CA GLN A 126 9.79 -14.40 -3.52
C GLN A 126 8.46 -14.74 -4.16
N GLY A 127 7.63 -13.73 -4.41
CA GLY A 127 6.34 -13.95 -5.03
C GLY A 127 5.53 -12.68 -5.17
N TRP A 128 4.26 -12.86 -5.45
CA TRP A 128 3.30 -11.78 -5.56
C TRP A 128 2.16 -11.97 -4.56
N ALA A 129 1.50 -10.87 -4.27
CA ALA A 129 0.37 -10.83 -3.36
C ALA A 129 -0.74 -9.98 -3.97
N VAL A 130 -1.98 -10.41 -3.80
CA VAL A 130 -3.17 -9.64 -4.14
C VAL A 130 -4.20 -9.82 -3.03
N GLY A 131 -4.91 -8.75 -2.72
CA GLY A 131 -5.88 -8.81 -1.63
C GLY A 131 -6.84 -7.64 -1.63
N ALA A 132 -7.78 -7.71 -0.71
CA ALA A 132 -8.73 -6.65 -0.44
C ALA A 132 -9.10 -6.63 1.03
N GLY A 133 -9.52 -5.48 1.51
CA GLY A 133 -9.88 -5.32 2.92
C GLY A 133 -10.67 -4.06 3.20
N VAL A 134 -10.95 -3.89 4.48
CA VAL A 134 -11.59 -2.70 5.03
C VAL A 134 -10.65 -2.03 6.01
N ALA A 135 -10.66 -0.71 6.04
CA ALA A 135 -9.85 0.09 6.92
C ALA A 135 -10.73 1.09 7.68
N TYR A 136 -10.25 1.47 8.84
CA TYR A 136 -10.80 2.57 9.61
C TYR A 136 -9.68 3.52 9.95
N GLY A 137 -9.94 4.81 9.79
CA GLY A 137 -8.96 5.83 10.09
C GLY A 137 -9.55 7.10 10.67
N TYR A 138 -8.64 7.91 11.16
CA TYR A 138 -8.93 9.23 11.72
C TYR A 138 -7.90 10.25 11.23
N ALA A 139 -8.39 11.37 10.69
CA ALA A 139 -7.58 12.50 10.27
C ALA A 139 -7.62 13.61 11.31
N PHE A 140 -6.50 13.90 11.92
CA PHE A 140 -6.26 15.04 12.80
C PHE A 140 -5.90 16.25 11.96
N ILE A 141 -6.71 17.30 12.01
CA ILE A 141 -6.45 18.55 11.32
C ILE A 141 -5.38 19.32 12.11
N LEU A 142 -4.17 19.46 11.57
CA LEU A 142 -3.07 20.18 12.19
C LEU A 142 -3.04 21.66 11.78
N GLY A 143 -3.68 22.01 10.66
CA GLY A 143 -3.70 23.36 10.13
C GLY A 143 -4.56 23.47 8.86
N GLN A 144 -4.37 24.55 8.11
CA GLN A 144 -5.17 24.78 6.90
C GLN A 144 -4.95 23.76 5.80
N HIS A 145 -3.73 23.22 5.68
CA HIS A 145 -3.32 22.30 4.64
C HIS A 145 -2.76 20.99 5.15
N TRP A 146 -2.46 20.88 6.45
CA TRP A 146 -1.78 19.72 7.01
C TRP A 146 -2.68 18.88 7.90
N ASN A 147 -2.70 17.58 7.63
CA ASN A 147 -3.37 16.59 8.45
C ASN A 147 -2.39 15.47 8.83
N LEU A 148 -2.63 14.86 9.99
CA LEU A 148 -2.05 13.60 10.40
C LEU A 148 -3.15 12.54 10.40
N GLU A 149 -2.99 11.49 9.61
CA GLU A 149 -3.94 10.39 9.56
C GLU A 149 -3.40 9.16 10.26
N LEU A 150 -4.21 8.54 11.09
CA LEU A 150 -3.98 7.21 11.64
C LEU A 150 -4.96 6.25 10.99
N GLU A 151 -4.47 5.12 10.49
CA GLU A 151 -5.28 4.16 9.77
C GLU A 151 -4.87 2.73 10.08
N VAL A 152 -5.85 1.86 10.31
CA VAL A 152 -5.67 0.42 10.46
C VAL A 152 -6.69 -0.32 9.61
N GLY A 153 -6.27 -1.40 8.99
CA GLY A 153 -7.13 -2.18 8.11
C GLY A 153 -6.91 -3.68 8.27
N VAL A 154 -7.97 -4.41 8.04
CA VAL A 154 -7.99 -5.87 8.01
C VAL A 154 -8.57 -6.36 6.71
N GLY A 155 -8.11 -7.52 6.25
CA GLY A 155 -8.57 -8.04 4.99
C GLY A 155 -8.07 -9.44 4.70
N TYR A 156 -8.28 -9.84 3.46
CA TYR A 156 -7.85 -11.10 2.91
C TYR A 156 -6.79 -10.86 1.84
N VAL A 157 -5.71 -11.66 1.90
CA VAL A 157 -4.62 -11.62 0.92
C VAL A 157 -4.33 -13.04 0.43
N TYR A 158 -4.28 -13.18 -0.87
CA TYR A 158 -3.75 -14.35 -1.54
C TYR A 158 -2.27 -14.09 -1.87
N LEU A 159 -1.41 -15.02 -1.45
CA LEU A 159 0.03 -14.99 -1.65
C LEU A 159 0.42 -16.20 -2.49
N ASP A 160 1.13 -15.96 -3.57
CA ASP A 160 1.80 -16.99 -4.34
C ASP A 160 3.30 -16.80 -4.19
N TYR A 161 4.04 -17.85 -3.83
CA TYR A 161 5.45 -17.71 -3.52
C TYR A 161 6.31 -18.91 -3.88
N GLU A 162 7.53 -18.60 -4.25
CA GLU A 162 8.63 -19.52 -4.38
C GLU A 162 9.53 -19.46 -3.16
N LYS A 163 9.96 -20.64 -2.69
CA LYS A 163 10.86 -20.80 -1.56
C LYS A 163 12.26 -21.19 -2.05
N PHE A 164 13.28 -20.53 -1.53
CA PHE A 164 14.69 -20.76 -1.85
C PHE A 164 15.50 -21.10 -0.60
N GLU A 165 16.50 -21.99 -0.73
CA GLU A 165 17.33 -22.46 0.39
C GLU A 165 18.20 -21.39 1.02
N CYS A 166 18.60 -20.36 0.27
CA CYS A 166 19.38 -19.26 0.82
C CYS A 166 19.05 -17.92 0.18
N ALA A 167 19.51 -16.82 0.82
CA ALA A 167 19.13 -15.47 0.48
C ALA A 167 19.64 -14.98 -0.87
N GLU A 168 20.83 -15.44 -1.32
CA GLU A 168 21.48 -14.87 -2.50
C GLU A 168 21.51 -15.82 -3.70
N CYS A 169 21.77 -17.11 -3.49
CA CYS A 169 22.05 -18.07 -4.57
C CYS A 169 21.50 -19.48 -4.29
N GLY A 170 20.36 -19.59 -3.64
CA GLY A 170 19.76 -20.89 -3.34
C GLY A 170 18.98 -21.46 -4.53
N ARG A 171 18.99 -22.81 -4.64
CA ARG A 171 18.12 -23.54 -5.56
C ARG A 171 16.67 -23.39 -5.09
N LYS A 172 15.73 -23.26 -6.02
CA LYS A 172 14.29 -23.31 -5.72
C LYS A 172 13.96 -24.64 -5.04
N VAL A 173 13.45 -24.58 -3.82
CA VAL A 173 13.12 -25.75 -2.98
C VAL A 173 11.65 -26.11 -3.08
N GLY A 174 10.79 -25.14 -3.40
CA GLY A 174 9.35 -25.35 -3.51
C GLY A 174 8.62 -24.12 -4.01
N GLU A 175 7.37 -24.37 -4.37
CA GLU A 175 6.38 -23.37 -4.78
C GLU A 175 5.09 -23.68 -4.01
N ASN A 176 4.45 -22.67 -3.48
CA ASN A 176 3.19 -22.85 -2.76
C ASN A 176 2.39 -21.55 -2.75
N ASN A 177 1.13 -21.66 -2.37
CA ASN A 177 0.25 -20.53 -2.16
C ASN A 177 -0.23 -20.48 -0.70
N ARG A 178 -0.62 -19.29 -0.25
CA ARG A 178 -1.15 -19.10 1.09
C ARG A 178 -2.30 -18.10 1.08
N HIS A 179 -3.32 -18.43 1.83
CA HIS A 179 -4.43 -17.55 2.14
C HIS A 179 -4.18 -16.91 3.52
N TYR A 180 -4.19 -15.60 3.56
CA TYR A 180 -3.98 -14.85 4.78
C TYR A 180 -5.20 -13.99 5.09
N VAL A 181 -5.66 -14.05 6.33
CA VAL A 181 -6.69 -13.16 6.88
C VAL A 181 -6.09 -12.47 8.10
N GLY A 182 -6.09 -11.15 8.10
CA GLY A 182 -5.50 -10.38 9.18
C GLY A 182 -5.27 -8.91 8.82
N PRO A 183 -4.40 -8.20 9.54
CA PRO A 183 -4.03 -6.82 9.22
C PRO A 183 -3.44 -6.71 7.81
N THR A 184 -4.02 -5.84 6.98
CA THR A 184 -3.61 -5.58 5.60
C THR A 184 -3.15 -4.15 5.38
N LYS A 185 -3.46 -3.27 6.33
CA LYS A 185 -3.05 -1.87 6.28
C LYS A 185 -2.75 -1.35 7.67
N ALA A 186 -1.64 -0.62 7.81
CA ALA A 186 -1.30 0.20 8.97
C ALA A 186 -0.59 1.44 8.45
N ALA A 187 -1.10 2.63 8.80
CA ALA A 187 -0.52 3.86 8.32
C ALA A 187 -0.58 4.96 9.38
N ILE A 188 0.50 5.73 9.41
CA ILE A 188 0.56 7.05 10.03
C ILE A 188 0.93 8.00 8.89
N ASN A 189 -0.06 8.63 8.28
CA ASN A 189 0.17 9.47 7.11
C ASN A 189 0.32 10.93 7.49
N LEU A 190 1.34 11.58 6.99
CA LEU A 190 1.41 13.02 6.89
C LEU A 190 0.79 13.44 5.55
N VAL A 191 -0.24 14.27 5.60
CA VAL A 191 -1.09 14.62 4.45
C VAL A 191 -1.05 16.12 4.24
N TYR A 192 -0.85 16.53 2.99
CA TYR A 192 -1.00 17.90 2.56
C TYR A 192 -2.21 18.01 1.62
N VAL A 193 -3.18 18.83 2.01
CA VAL A 193 -4.41 19.10 1.24
C VAL A 193 -4.24 20.45 0.53
N PHE A 194 -4.45 20.45 -0.77
CA PHE A 194 -4.30 21.65 -1.61
C PHE A 194 -5.48 22.60 -1.51
#